data_9d474fbe45cf9abc55d99f2efe243f61
#
_entry.id   9d474fbe45cf9abc55d99f2efe243f61
#
_cell.length_a   1.000
_cell.length_b   1.000
_cell.length_c   1.000
_cell.angle_alpha   90.00
_cell.angle_beta   90.00
_cell.angle_gamma   90.00
#
_symmetry.space_group_name_H-M   'P 1'
#
loop_
_entity.id
_entity.type
_entity.pdbx_description
1 polymer ?
#
loop_
_entity_poly.entity_id
_entity_poly.type
_entity_poly.pdbx_seq_one_letter_code
_entity_poly.pdbx_strand_id
1 'polypeptide(L)'
;KPLDVLFVSPDSSETAYQELAKIYAAIETPTWALLLAQACRSNGFEAAILDTGAERLTLEQSVQRIDEANPRLVCLTVYGQNPNSGTTNMIGAIALAEALKETHPEYKIAIVGSHVSALPHEVLAEDSIDYVLLNEGVYAVQNLLRSNLDASRVD
;
A
#
# COMPACT_ATOMS: atom_id res chain seq x y z
N LYS A 1 -11.12 6.06 -17.93
CA LYS A 1 -10.26 4.86 -17.99
C LYS A 1 -10.25 4.24 -16.59
N PRO A 2 -10.38 2.92 -16.44
CA PRO A 2 -10.33 2.30 -15.13
C PRO A 2 -8.96 2.53 -14.46
N LEU A 3 -8.95 2.60 -13.13
CA LEU A 3 -7.74 2.79 -12.34
C LEU A 3 -6.92 1.48 -12.33
N ASP A 4 -5.70 1.52 -12.84
CA ASP A 4 -4.84 0.32 -12.89
C ASP A 4 -4.24 0.01 -11.51
N VAL A 5 -3.81 1.04 -10.78
CA VAL A 5 -3.24 0.88 -9.44
C VAL A 5 -3.57 2.06 -8.53
N LEU A 6 -3.95 1.75 -7.30
CA LEU A 6 -4.06 2.71 -6.20
C LEU A 6 -2.92 2.45 -5.21
N PHE A 7 -2.01 3.40 -5.08
CA PHE A 7 -0.98 3.38 -4.04
C PHE A 7 -1.55 3.94 -2.76
N VAL A 8 -1.56 3.14 -1.71
CA VAL A 8 -2.09 3.52 -0.40
C VAL A 8 -0.95 3.65 0.59
N SER A 9 -0.83 4.83 1.20
CA SER A 9 0.06 5.08 2.34
C SER A 9 -0.77 4.85 3.62
N PRO A 10 -0.63 3.69 4.29
CA PRO A 10 -1.43 3.37 5.45
C PRO A 10 -0.96 4.17 6.67
N ASP A 11 -1.91 4.61 7.49
CA ASP A 11 -1.62 5.23 8.77
C ASP A 11 -1.61 4.18 9.89
N SER A 12 -0.63 4.27 10.77
CA SER A 12 -0.53 3.50 12.00
C SER A 12 -0.35 4.38 13.24
N SER A 13 -0.55 5.68 13.10
CA SER A 13 -0.33 6.66 14.17
C SER A 13 -1.23 6.40 15.38
N GLU A 14 -2.46 5.98 15.18
CA GLU A 14 -3.39 5.64 16.28
C GLU A 14 -2.90 4.43 17.09
N THR A 15 -2.28 3.46 16.44
CA THR A 15 -1.76 2.25 17.09
C THR A 15 -0.43 2.51 17.79
N ALA A 16 0.42 3.40 17.21
CA ALA A 16 1.77 3.65 17.70
C ALA A 16 1.83 4.67 18.86
N TYR A 17 0.98 5.69 18.84
CA TYR A 17 1.10 6.85 19.74
C TYR A 17 -0.19 7.21 20.51
N GLN A 18 -1.25 6.44 20.37
CA GLN A 18 -2.56 6.67 21.05
C GLN A 18 -3.06 8.12 20.89
N GLU A 19 -3.55 8.73 21.98
CA GLU A 19 -4.13 10.09 21.95
C GLU A 19 -3.13 11.20 21.57
N LEU A 20 -1.83 11.01 21.84
CA LEU A 20 -0.79 11.98 21.49
C LEU A 20 -0.60 12.10 19.97
N ALA A 21 -0.84 11.02 19.23
CA ALA A 21 -0.76 11.02 17.77
C ALA A 21 -1.77 11.98 17.13
N LYS A 22 -2.95 12.12 17.71
CA LYS A 22 -4.00 13.00 17.19
C LYS A 22 -3.61 14.49 17.21
N ILE A 23 -2.68 14.87 18.09
CA ILE A 23 -2.31 16.27 18.34
C ILE A 23 -0.93 16.59 17.76
N TYR A 24 0.02 15.67 17.79
CA TYR A 24 1.45 15.92 17.52
C TYR A 24 2.05 15.07 16.42
N ALA A 25 1.34 14.11 15.82
CA ALA A 25 1.88 13.32 14.73
C ALA A 25 2.15 14.22 13.52
N ALA A 26 3.38 14.21 13.05
CA ALA A 26 3.75 14.88 11.81
C ALA A 26 3.13 14.13 10.63
N ILE A 27 2.49 14.89 9.72
CA ILE A 27 2.06 14.34 8.43
C ILE A 27 3.30 14.25 7.54
N GLU A 28 3.68 13.02 7.19
CA GLU A 28 4.79 12.77 6.28
C GLU A 28 4.30 12.78 4.84
N THR A 29 5.07 13.38 3.95
CA THR A 29 4.77 13.30 2.51
C THR A 29 4.94 11.86 2.03
N PRO A 30 3.96 11.27 1.32
CA PRO A 30 4.03 9.89 0.83
C PRO A 30 4.96 9.78 -0.40
N THR A 31 6.24 10.11 -0.23
CA THR A 31 7.23 10.28 -1.31
C THR A 31 7.34 9.03 -2.18
N TRP A 32 7.37 7.86 -1.58
CA TRP A 32 7.47 6.60 -2.35
C TRP A 32 6.22 6.31 -3.16
N ALA A 33 5.04 6.54 -2.59
CA ALA A 33 3.79 6.42 -3.34
C ALA A 33 3.75 7.39 -4.53
N LEU A 34 4.23 8.61 -4.35
CA LEU A 34 4.35 9.61 -5.43
C LEU A 34 5.30 9.15 -6.54
N LEU A 35 6.48 8.63 -6.19
CA LEU A 35 7.46 8.13 -7.15
C LEU A 35 6.93 6.92 -7.93
N LEU A 36 6.31 5.96 -7.25
CA LEU A 36 5.73 4.78 -7.87
C LEU A 36 4.56 5.15 -8.80
N ALA A 37 3.66 6.03 -8.35
CA ALA A 37 2.55 6.50 -9.17
C ALA A 37 3.04 7.24 -10.41
N GLN A 38 4.04 8.11 -10.29
CA GLN A 38 4.62 8.82 -11.43
C GLN A 38 5.30 7.85 -12.40
N ALA A 39 6.03 6.85 -11.90
CA ALA A 39 6.65 5.83 -12.73
C ALA A 39 5.60 5.01 -13.51
N CYS A 40 4.48 4.65 -12.88
CA CYS A 40 3.38 3.97 -13.55
C CYS A 40 2.73 4.85 -14.63
N ARG A 41 2.42 6.12 -14.31
CA ARG A 41 1.84 7.08 -15.26
C ARG A 41 2.73 7.32 -16.47
N SER A 42 4.04 7.45 -16.27
CA SER A 42 5.02 7.61 -17.36
C SER A 42 5.08 6.39 -18.29
N ASN A 43 4.59 5.25 -17.85
CA ASN A 43 4.48 4.01 -18.63
C ASN A 43 3.06 3.69 -19.10
N GLY A 44 2.15 4.67 -19.05
CA GLY A 44 0.81 4.60 -19.64
C GLY A 44 -0.25 3.95 -18.76
N PHE A 45 0.04 3.68 -17.48
CA PHE A 45 -0.94 3.18 -16.52
C PHE A 45 -1.68 4.32 -15.83
N GLU A 46 -2.96 4.09 -15.50
CA GLU A 46 -3.72 4.98 -14.63
C GLU A 46 -3.38 4.67 -13.16
N ALA A 47 -2.79 5.62 -12.48
CA ALA A 47 -2.37 5.47 -11.09
C ALA A 47 -2.87 6.63 -10.23
N ALA A 48 -3.30 6.33 -9.01
CA ALA A 48 -3.72 7.29 -8.01
C ALA A 48 -3.04 6.99 -6.67
N ILE A 49 -3.16 7.92 -5.73
CA ILE A 49 -2.60 7.81 -4.38
C ILE A 49 -3.70 8.09 -3.37
N LEU A 50 -3.73 7.31 -2.31
CA LEU A 50 -4.53 7.54 -1.11
C LEU A 50 -3.61 7.59 0.10
N ASP A 51 -3.48 8.74 0.72
CA ASP A 51 -2.75 8.92 1.97
C ASP A 51 -3.74 8.94 3.13
N THR A 52 -3.91 7.80 3.78
CA THR A 52 -4.92 7.64 4.85
C THR A 52 -4.58 8.47 6.08
N GLY A 53 -3.30 8.69 6.37
CA GLY A 53 -2.85 9.52 7.48
C GLY A 53 -3.08 11.00 7.24
N ALA A 54 -2.72 11.52 6.07
CA ALA A 54 -2.93 12.93 5.72
C ALA A 54 -4.42 13.29 5.67
N GLU A 55 -5.26 12.38 5.17
CA GLU A 55 -6.71 12.56 5.12
C GLU A 55 -7.40 12.21 6.44
N ARG A 56 -6.67 11.73 7.44
CA ARG A 56 -7.18 11.32 8.76
C ARG A 56 -8.36 10.33 8.68
N LEU A 57 -8.24 9.35 7.80
CA LEU A 57 -9.26 8.35 7.57
C LEU A 57 -9.21 7.27 8.65
N THR A 58 -10.39 6.85 9.10
CA THR A 58 -10.51 5.59 9.85
C THR A 58 -10.27 4.39 8.93
N LEU A 59 -10.11 3.21 9.51
CA LEU A 59 -9.98 1.98 8.74
C LEU A 59 -11.17 1.76 7.79
N GLU A 60 -12.39 1.94 8.30
CA GLU A 60 -13.63 1.81 7.50
C GLU A 60 -13.70 2.84 6.37
N GLN A 61 -13.34 4.10 6.65
CA GLN A 61 -13.30 5.15 5.63
C GLN A 61 -12.23 4.86 4.57
N SER A 62 -11.10 4.30 4.97
CA SER A 62 -10.03 3.89 4.05
C SER A 62 -10.51 2.79 3.10
N VAL A 63 -11.19 1.77 3.62
CA VAL A 63 -11.82 0.71 2.81
C VAL A 63 -12.83 1.30 1.83
N GLN A 64 -13.73 2.17 2.32
CA GLN A 64 -14.72 2.83 1.46
C GLN A 64 -14.08 3.64 0.32
N ARG A 65 -13.03 4.40 0.62
CA ARG A 65 -12.32 5.21 -0.40
C ARG A 65 -11.61 4.35 -1.45
N ILE A 66 -11.09 3.20 -1.06
CA ILE A 66 -10.50 2.23 -1.98
C ILE A 66 -11.58 1.62 -2.87
N ASP A 67 -12.72 1.26 -2.29
CA ASP A 67 -13.85 0.72 -3.05
C ASP A 67 -14.43 1.73 -4.06
N GLU A 68 -14.59 2.97 -3.66
CA GLU A 68 -15.01 4.06 -4.56
C GLU A 68 -14.03 4.27 -5.73
N ALA A 69 -12.73 4.11 -5.49
CA ALA A 69 -11.70 4.19 -6.53
C ALA A 69 -11.68 2.98 -7.46
N ASN A 70 -12.14 1.83 -6.99
CA ASN A 70 -12.23 0.56 -7.73
C ASN A 70 -10.99 0.23 -8.56
N PRO A 71 -9.79 0.12 -7.95
CA PRO A 71 -8.56 -0.15 -8.67
C PRO A 71 -8.44 -1.64 -9.04
N ARG A 72 -7.71 -1.95 -10.10
CA ARG A 72 -7.32 -3.32 -10.43
C ARG A 72 -6.32 -3.90 -9.41
N LEU A 73 -5.45 -3.06 -8.88
CA LEU A 73 -4.43 -3.39 -7.88
C LEU A 73 -4.42 -2.34 -6.77
N VAL A 74 -4.49 -2.79 -5.53
CA VAL A 74 -4.18 -1.98 -4.35
C VAL A 74 -2.72 -2.24 -3.98
N CYS A 75 -1.89 -1.21 -3.93
CA CYS A 75 -0.48 -1.34 -3.55
C CYS A 75 -0.21 -0.55 -2.26
N LEU A 76 -0.02 -1.26 -1.17
CA LEU A 76 0.32 -0.67 0.13
C LEU A 76 1.79 -0.26 0.13
N THR A 77 2.06 1.04 0.35
CA THR A 77 3.42 1.59 0.42
C THR A 77 3.81 1.82 1.88
N VAL A 78 4.69 0.96 2.39
CA VAL A 78 5.05 0.91 3.80
C VAL A 78 6.49 1.38 3.99
N TYR A 79 6.68 2.68 3.91
CA TYR A 79 7.95 3.35 4.17
C TYR A 79 7.82 4.28 5.36
N GLY A 80 8.83 4.31 6.21
CA GLY A 80 8.98 5.27 7.28
C GLY A 80 10.31 6.01 7.15
N GLN A 81 10.50 7.08 7.91
CA GLN A 81 11.76 7.85 7.93
C GLN A 81 12.95 7.02 8.44
N ASN A 82 12.67 5.95 9.18
CA ASN A 82 13.68 5.02 9.69
C ASN A 82 13.11 3.59 9.72
N PRO A 83 13.96 2.55 9.88
CA PRO A 83 13.51 1.16 9.88
C PRO A 83 12.43 0.84 10.93
N ASN A 84 12.49 1.46 12.12
CA ASN A 84 11.50 1.23 13.16
C ASN A 84 10.12 1.77 12.78
N SER A 85 10.06 2.93 12.13
CA SER A 85 8.82 3.50 11.59
C SER A 85 8.20 2.58 10.53
N GLY A 86 9.02 2.01 9.65
CA GLY A 86 8.56 1.03 8.65
C GLY A 86 7.93 -0.20 9.30
N THR A 87 8.54 -0.74 10.34
CA THR A 87 7.99 -1.89 11.08
C THR A 87 6.68 -1.54 11.78
N THR A 88 6.58 -0.37 12.38
CA THR A 88 5.32 0.09 13.02
C THR A 88 4.21 0.27 11.99
N ASN A 89 4.52 0.83 10.83
CA ASN A 89 3.55 1.05 9.75
C ASN A 89 3.02 -0.26 9.14
N MET A 90 3.75 -1.39 9.28
CA MET A 90 3.27 -2.71 8.86
C MET A 90 1.96 -3.12 9.56
N ILE A 91 1.79 -2.78 10.83
CA ILE A 91 0.57 -3.12 11.59
C ILE A 91 -0.66 -2.48 10.91
N GLY A 92 -0.58 -1.20 10.58
CA GLY A 92 -1.65 -0.50 9.89
C GLY A 92 -1.90 -1.03 8.47
N ALA A 93 -0.84 -1.39 7.75
CA ALA A 93 -0.94 -1.95 6.41
C ALA A 93 -1.65 -3.32 6.42
N ILE A 94 -1.28 -4.22 7.31
CA ILE A 94 -1.91 -5.54 7.43
C ILE A 94 -3.36 -5.41 7.86
N ALA A 95 -3.67 -4.57 8.86
CA ALA A 95 -5.05 -4.32 9.28
C ALA A 95 -5.95 -3.82 8.14
N LEU A 96 -5.42 -2.92 7.30
CA LEU A 96 -6.14 -2.43 6.12
C LEU A 96 -6.34 -3.53 5.07
N ALA A 97 -5.31 -4.35 4.82
CA ALA A 97 -5.40 -5.47 3.89
C ALA A 97 -6.43 -6.51 4.33
N GLU A 98 -6.45 -6.87 5.61
CA GLU A 98 -7.43 -7.78 6.20
C GLU A 98 -8.85 -7.22 6.05
N ALA A 99 -9.09 -5.97 6.44
CA ALA A 99 -10.39 -5.33 6.31
C ALA A 99 -10.89 -5.26 4.85
N LEU A 100 -9.98 -5.02 3.90
CA LEU A 100 -10.30 -5.07 2.47
C LEU A 100 -10.69 -6.48 2.04
N LYS A 101 -9.96 -7.51 2.44
CA LYS A 101 -10.26 -8.90 2.08
C LYS A 101 -11.54 -9.42 2.70
N GLU A 102 -11.91 -8.95 3.89
CA GLU A 102 -13.18 -9.31 4.54
C GLU A 102 -14.39 -8.79 3.76
N THR A 103 -14.30 -7.58 3.21
CA THR A 103 -15.40 -6.94 2.48
C THR A 103 -15.35 -7.17 0.97
N HIS A 104 -14.16 -7.24 0.41
CA HIS A 104 -13.86 -7.33 -1.02
C HIS A 104 -12.74 -8.35 -1.29
N PRO A 105 -13.02 -9.67 -1.15
CA PRO A 105 -11.99 -10.72 -1.31
C PRO A 105 -11.40 -10.78 -2.73
N GLU A 106 -12.05 -10.18 -3.73
CA GLU A 106 -11.61 -10.10 -5.12
C GLU A 106 -10.45 -9.13 -5.33
N TYR A 107 -10.26 -8.12 -4.46
CA TYR A 107 -9.17 -7.17 -4.62
C TYR A 107 -7.81 -7.85 -4.56
N LYS A 108 -6.94 -7.50 -5.49
CA LYS A 108 -5.54 -7.88 -5.48
C LYS A 108 -4.74 -6.85 -4.71
N ILE A 109 -3.99 -7.33 -3.70
CA ILE A 109 -3.25 -6.49 -2.77
C ILE A 109 -1.76 -6.80 -2.87
N ALA A 110 -0.99 -5.80 -3.28
CA ALA A 110 0.46 -5.81 -3.25
C ALA A 110 0.97 -4.97 -2.07
N ILE A 111 2.17 -5.27 -1.59
CA ILE A 111 2.84 -4.49 -0.56
C ILE A 111 4.31 -4.26 -0.93
N VAL A 112 4.80 -3.07 -0.65
CA VAL A 112 6.18 -2.64 -0.89
C VAL A 112 6.70 -1.83 0.29
N GLY A 113 7.95 -2.02 0.66
CA GLY A 113 8.58 -1.26 1.74
C GLY A 113 9.89 -1.87 2.23
N SER A 114 10.57 -1.17 3.12
CA SER A 114 11.86 -1.61 3.67
C SER A 114 11.72 -2.89 4.52
N HIS A 115 10.72 -2.96 5.38
CA HIS A 115 10.40 -4.16 6.17
C HIS A 115 10.03 -5.35 5.27
N VAL A 116 9.23 -5.08 4.25
CA VAL A 116 8.80 -6.07 3.24
C VAL A 116 10.00 -6.68 2.52
N SER A 117 10.96 -5.87 2.12
CA SER A 117 12.18 -6.34 1.46
C SER A 117 13.12 -7.13 2.38
N ALA A 118 13.09 -6.83 3.68
CA ALA A 118 13.88 -7.55 4.68
C ALA A 118 13.29 -8.93 5.04
N LEU A 119 11.97 -9.05 5.10
CA LEU A 119 11.23 -10.25 5.55
C LEU A 119 10.11 -10.65 4.57
N PRO A 120 10.43 -10.85 3.27
CA PRO A 120 9.40 -11.03 2.26
C PRO A 120 8.55 -12.29 2.44
N HIS A 121 9.14 -13.37 2.93
CA HIS A 121 8.42 -14.63 3.15
C HIS A 121 7.44 -14.55 4.32
N GLU A 122 7.79 -13.80 5.36
CA GLU A 122 6.89 -13.57 6.50
C GLU A 122 5.69 -12.72 6.07
N VAL A 123 5.94 -11.67 5.29
CA VAL A 123 4.87 -10.80 4.78
C VAL A 123 3.97 -11.54 3.79
N LEU A 124 4.53 -12.38 2.92
CA LEU A 124 3.74 -13.16 1.96
C LEU A 124 2.94 -14.30 2.63
N ALA A 125 3.28 -14.67 3.86
CA ALA A 125 2.52 -15.64 4.65
C ALA A 125 1.19 -15.05 5.18
N GLU A 126 0.99 -13.73 5.13
CA GLU A 126 -0.28 -13.10 5.46
C GLU A 126 -1.32 -13.36 4.37
N ASP A 127 -2.42 -13.99 4.72
CA ASP A 127 -3.49 -14.38 3.79
C ASP A 127 -4.11 -13.19 3.04
N SER A 128 -4.00 -11.99 3.61
CA SER A 128 -4.51 -10.75 3.02
C SER A 128 -3.60 -10.16 1.93
N ILE A 129 -2.36 -10.64 1.77
CA ILE A 129 -1.37 -10.13 0.82
C ILE A 129 -1.23 -11.09 -0.37
N ASP A 130 -1.49 -10.62 -1.58
CA ASP A 130 -1.33 -11.40 -2.81
C ASP A 130 0.09 -11.29 -3.40
N TYR A 131 0.74 -10.12 -3.26
CA TYR A 131 2.05 -9.86 -3.88
C TYR A 131 2.96 -9.09 -2.95
N VAL A 132 4.22 -9.50 -2.90
CA VAL A 132 5.30 -8.78 -2.22
C VAL A 132 6.24 -8.21 -3.28
N LEU A 133 6.40 -6.89 -3.29
CA LEU A 133 7.28 -6.20 -4.21
C LEU A 133 8.59 -5.86 -3.48
N LEU A 134 9.70 -6.36 -4.01
CA LEU A 134 11.01 -6.18 -3.40
C LEU A 134 11.66 -4.84 -3.80
N ASN A 135 12.57 -4.40 -2.99
CA ASN A 135 13.31 -3.16 -3.16
C ASN A 135 12.38 -1.95 -3.31
N GLU A 136 12.63 -1.06 -4.25
CA GLU A 136 11.80 0.11 -4.53
C GLU A 136 10.47 -0.21 -5.23
N GLY A 137 10.32 -1.42 -5.76
CA GLY A 137 9.10 -1.90 -6.40
C GLY A 137 8.75 -1.29 -7.75
N VAL A 138 9.57 -0.37 -8.29
CA VAL A 138 9.26 0.40 -9.51
C VAL A 138 9.02 -0.51 -10.72
N TYR A 139 9.96 -1.39 -11.01
CA TYR A 139 9.82 -2.33 -12.13
C TYR A 139 8.85 -3.46 -11.80
N ALA A 140 8.85 -3.93 -10.54
CA ALA A 140 8.00 -5.02 -10.10
C ALA A 140 6.51 -4.68 -10.28
N VAL A 141 6.06 -3.50 -9.85
CA VAL A 141 4.66 -3.08 -10.02
C VAL A 141 4.28 -2.93 -11.48
N GLN A 142 5.16 -2.35 -12.30
CA GLN A 142 4.89 -2.19 -13.74
C GLN A 142 4.81 -3.53 -14.47
N ASN A 143 5.69 -4.46 -14.17
CA ASN A 143 5.68 -5.80 -14.76
C ASN A 143 4.44 -6.59 -14.32
N LEU A 144 4.05 -6.46 -13.05
CA LEU A 144 2.82 -7.06 -12.53
C LEU A 144 1.58 -6.51 -13.26
N LEU A 145 1.49 -5.20 -13.48
CA LEU A 145 0.40 -4.60 -14.25
C LEU A 145 0.39 -5.03 -15.73
N ARG A 146 1.57 -5.14 -16.36
CA ARG A 146 1.71 -5.61 -17.77
C ARG A 146 1.31 -7.09 -17.91
N SER A 147 1.60 -7.93 -16.91
CA SER A 147 1.23 -9.34 -16.90
C SER A 147 -0.26 -9.57 -16.59
N ASN A 148 -1.04 -8.51 -16.44
CA ASN A 148 -2.44 -8.57 -15.99
C ASN A 148 -2.60 -9.21 -14.59
N LEU A 149 -1.66 -8.87 -13.68
CA LEU A 149 -1.59 -9.38 -12.30
C LEU A 149 -1.29 -10.88 -12.20
N ASP A 150 -0.67 -11.45 -13.22
CA ASP A 150 -0.20 -12.83 -13.21
C ASP A 150 1.29 -12.86 -12.83
N ALA A 151 1.59 -13.13 -11.55
CA ALA A 151 2.95 -13.16 -11.03
C ALA A 151 3.82 -14.26 -11.67
N SER A 152 3.22 -15.32 -12.22
CA SER A 152 3.97 -16.39 -12.91
C SER A 152 4.59 -15.94 -14.24
N ARG A 153 4.19 -14.76 -14.73
CA ARG A 153 4.63 -14.15 -15.99
C ARG A 153 5.53 -12.92 -15.76
N VAL A 154 5.92 -12.70 -14.53
CA VAL A 154 6.83 -11.60 -14.14
C VAL A 154 8.23 -12.17 -13.93
N ASP A 155 9.22 -11.67 -14.68
CA ASP A 155 10.64 -11.99 -14.54
C ASP A 155 11.29 -11.20 -13.40
#